data_54bd20a0118a62a388fdf535cfd60659
#
_entry.id   54bd20a0118a62a388fdf535cfd60659
#
_cell.length_a   1.000
_cell.length_b   1.000
_cell.length_c   1.000
_cell.angle_alpha   90.00
_cell.angle_beta   90.00
_cell.angle_gamma   90.00
#
_symmetry.space_group_name_H-M   'P 1'
#
loop_
_entity.id
_entity.type
_entity.pdbx_description
1 polymer ?
#
loop_
_entity_poly.entity_id
_entity_poly.type
_entity_poly.pdbx_seq_one_letter_code
_entity_poly.pdbx_strand_id
1 'polypeptide(L)'
;MGTEKNKADLLPGTLDMLVLKILISGHLHGYAIAQLIQQLSDDLLRVEEGSLYPALQRLELNGWIEGEWGLSANNRRARFYKLTPDGRRHLVAESARYRQVTGAVARIMGFA
;
A
#
# COMPACT_ATOMS: atom_id res chain seq x y z
N MET A 1 2.41 -26.24 -10.28
CA MET A 1 1.89 -25.80 -9.85
C MET A 1 2.01 -24.60 -9.54
N GLY A 2 1.76 -24.11 -9.41
CA GLY A 2 1.60 -22.86 -9.23
C GLY A 2 2.56 -22.05 -8.52
N THR A 3 3.68 -22.03 -8.99
CA THR A 3 4.61 -21.26 -8.27
C THR A 3 4.29 -19.81 -8.32
N GLU A 4 3.56 -19.37 -9.29
CA GLU A 4 3.19 -18.01 -9.30
C GLU A 4 2.38 -17.70 -8.10
N LYS A 5 1.86 -18.72 -7.46
CA LYS A 5 1.16 -18.49 -6.31
C LYS A 5 2.00 -18.06 -5.24
N ASN A 6 3.28 -18.14 -5.34
CA ASN A 6 4.16 -17.68 -4.30
C ASN A 6 4.07 -16.18 -4.14
N LYS A 7 3.51 -15.51 -5.11
CA LYS A 7 3.22 -14.13 -4.86
C LYS A 7 2.14 -14.08 -3.83
N ALA A 8 2.38 -13.41 -2.76
CA ALA A 8 1.42 -13.35 -1.69
C ALA A 8 0.20 -12.56 -2.14
N ASP A 9 -0.95 -13.17 -2.00
CA ASP A 9 -2.19 -12.45 -2.19
C ASP A 9 -2.47 -11.69 -0.92
N LEU A 10 -2.62 -10.40 -1.05
CA LEU A 10 -2.85 -9.57 0.12
C LEU A 10 -4.29 -9.70 0.58
N LEU A 11 -4.46 -9.72 1.88
CA LEU A 11 -5.79 -9.72 2.46
C LEU A 11 -6.50 -8.41 2.13
N PRO A 12 -7.84 -8.42 2.07
CA PRO A 12 -8.57 -7.19 1.80
C PRO A 12 -8.17 -6.08 2.75
N GLY A 13 -7.90 -4.92 2.22
CA GLY A 13 -7.49 -3.76 3.00
C GLY A 13 -6.00 -3.65 3.26
N THR A 14 -5.26 -4.75 3.12
CA THR A 14 -3.82 -4.72 3.40
C THR A 14 -3.08 -3.83 2.41
N LEU A 15 -3.39 -3.94 1.13
CA LEU A 15 -2.75 -3.10 0.12
C LEU A 15 -3.00 -1.64 0.39
N ASP A 16 -4.24 -1.29 0.73
CA ASP A 16 -4.59 0.09 1.02
C ASP A 16 -3.75 0.64 2.17
N MET A 17 -3.60 -0.15 3.23
CA MET A 17 -2.78 0.24 4.38
C MET A 17 -1.32 0.44 4.00
N LEU A 18 -0.79 -0.45 3.15
CA LEU A 18 0.60 -0.34 2.70
C LEU A 18 0.83 0.91 1.87
N VAL A 19 -0.12 1.23 1.00
CA VAL A 19 -0.02 2.45 0.18
C VAL A 19 0.01 3.68 1.08
N LEU A 20 -0.87 3.75 2.07
CA LEU A 20 -0.90 4.86 2.99
C LEU A 20 0.42 5.00 3.74
N LYS A 21 0.98 3.87 4.18
CA LYS A 21 2.24 3.89 4.91
C LYS A 21 3.38 4.40 4.04
N ILE A 22 3.45 3.96 2.81
CA ILE A 22 4.49 4.41 1.88
C ILE A 22 4.40 5.92 1.66
N LEU A 23 3.19 6.45 1.62
CA LEU A 23 2.99 7.87 1.34
C LEU A 23 3.29 8.79 2.52
N ILE A 24 3.62 8.24 3.69
CA ILE A 24 4.09 9.07 4.78
C ILE A 24 5.36 9.83 4.38
N SER A 25 6.20 9.20 3.55
CA SER A 25 7.48 9.81 3.18
C SER A 25 7.36 10.95 2.18
N GLY A 26 6.21 11.16 1.57
CA GLY A 26 6.07 12.27 0.64
C GLY A 26 5.28 11.92 -0.61
N HIS A 27 5.43 12.73 -1.63
CA HIS A 27 4.70 12.57 -2.88
C HIS A 27 5.35 11.51 -3.73
N LEU A 28 4.57 10.54 -4.19
CA LEU A 28 5.09 9.48 -5.05
C LEU A 28 4.07 9.13 -6.10
N HIS A 29 4.55 8.78 -7.30
CA HIS A 29 3.65 8.26 -8.33
C HIS A 29 3.47 6.76 -8.13
N GLY A 30 2.47 6.18 -8.82
CA GLY A 30 2.06 4.80 -8.58
C GLY A 30 3.19 3.79 -8.75
N TYR A 31 4.01 3.96 -9.78
CA TYR A 31 5.11 3.02 -10.01
C TYR A 31 6.09 3.02 -8.84
N ALA A 32 6.41 4.20 -8.31
CA ALA A 32 7.32 4.28 -7.18
C ALA A 32 6.72 3.65 -5.94
N ILE A 33 5.41 3.79 -5.73
CA ILE A 33 4.74 3.15 -4.60
C ILE A 33 4.90 1.64 -4.69
N ALA A 34 4.61 1.06 -5.86
CA ALA A 34 4.72 -0.38 -6.06
C ALA A 34 6.15 -0.86 -5.87
N GLN A 35 7.13 -0.11 -6.38
CA GLN A 35 8.53 -0.46 -6.21
C GLN A 35 8.95 -0.48 -4.74
N LEU A 36 8.50 0.50 -3.97
CA LEU A 36 8.86 0.56 -2.56
C LEU A 36 8.24 -0.58 -1.77
N ILE A 37 7.00 -0.95 -2.08
CA ILE A 37 6.39 -2.09 -1.42
C ILE A 37 7.21 -3.35 -1.69
N GLN A 38 7.62 -3.54 -2.93
CA GLN A 38 8.42 -4.69 -3.28
C GLN A 38 9.77 -4.67 -2.58
N GLN A 39 10.46 -3.56 -2.62
CA GLN A 39 11.78 -3.42 -1.99
C GLN A 39 11.73 -3.63 -0.49
N LEU A 40 10.79 -2.98 0.18
CA LEU A 40 10.70 -3.05 1.63
C LEU A 40 10.25 -4.41 2.13
N SER A 41 9.63 -5.22 1.29
CA SER A 41 9.22 -6.58 1.65
C SER A 41 10.22 -7.64 1.17
N ASP A 42 11.40 -7.24 0.74
CA ASP A 42 12.42 -8.14 0.21
C ASP A 42 11.86 -9.01 -0.92
N ASP A 43 11.17 -8.37 -1.84
CA ASP A 43 10.57 -9.00 -3.02
C ASP A 43 9.40 -9.95 -2.71
N LEU A 44 8.99 -10.07 -1.47
CA LEU A 44 7.90 -10.97 -1.16
C LEU A 44 6.56 -10.45 -1.68
N LEU A 45 6.33 -9.14 -1.54
CA LEU A 45 5.07 -8.55 -1.97
C LEU A 45 5.27 -7.80 -3.29
N ARG A 46 4.55 -8.25 -4.31
CA ARG A 46 4.58 -7.60 -5.61
C ARG A 46 3.19 -7.13 -5.94
N VAL A 47 3.08 -5.84 -6.22
CA VAL A 47 1.79 -5.23 -6.47
C VAL A 47 1.64 -4.98 -7.95
N GLU A 48 0.63 -5.60 -8.53
CA GLU A 48 0.36 -5.45 -9.95
C GLU A 48 -0.47 -4.22 -10.20
N GLU A 49 -0.34 -3.66 -11.39
CA GLU A 49 -1.10 -2.46 -11.75
C GLU A 49 -2.61 -2.67 -11.62
N GLY A 50 -3.06 -3.88 -11.95
CA GLY A 50 -4.47 -4.21 -11.85
C GLY A 50 -5.03 -4.12 -10.45
N SER A 51 -4.18 -4.20 -9.42
CA SER A 51 -4.60 -4.04 -8.04
C SER A 51 -4.28 -2.65 -7.51
N LEU A 52 -3.15 -2.10 -7.95
CA LEU A 52 -2.66 -0.84 -7.42
C LEU A 52 -3.56 0.34 -7.80
N TYR A 53 -3.89 0.47 -9.08
CA TYR A 53 -4.62 1.66 -9.51
C TYR A 53 -6.05 1.70 -8.96
N PRO A 54 -6.77 0.57 -8.88
CA PRO A 54 -8.05 0.61 -8.16
C PRO A 54 -7.91 0.97 -6.69
N ALA A 55 -6.83 0.53 -6.03
CA ALA A 55 -6.59 0.90 -4.64
C ALA A 55 -6.37 2.39 -4.50
N LEU A 56 -5.54 2.97 -5.37
CA LEU A 56 -5.31 4.41 -5.35
C LEU A 56 -6.59 5.18 -5.56
N GLN A 57 -7.45 4.70 -6.46
CA GLN A 57 -8.72 5.35 -6.72
C GLN A 57 -9.64 5.29 -5.50
N ARG A 58 -9.71 4.14 -4.82
CA ARG A 58 -10.53 4.02 -3.61
C ARG A 58 -10.04 4.96 -2.52
N LEU A 59 -8.72 5.04 -2.33
CA LEU A 59 -8.15 5.88 -1.30
C LEU A 59 -8.39 7.36 -1.59
N GLU A 60 -8.32 7.73 -2.86
CA GLU A 60 -8.57 9.10 -3.26
C GLU A 60 -10.04 9.45 -3.06
N LEU A 61 -10.95 8.55 -3.41
CA LEU A 61 -12.38 8.76 -3.22
C LEU A 61 -12.74 8.90 -1.74
N ASN A 62 -12.01 8.22 -0.88
CA ASN A 62 -12.25 8.33 0.56
C ASN A 62 -11.59 9.56 1.18
N GLY A 63 -10.85 10.33 0.39
CA GLY A 63 -10.20 11.53 0.91
C GLY A 63 -8.96 11.24 1.74
N TRP A 64 -8.40 10.02 1.64
CA TRP A 64 -7.22 9.64 2.42
C TRP A 64 -5.93 9.95 1.71
N ILE A 65 -5.97 10.09 0.38
CA ILE A 65 -4.85 10.57 -0.41
C ILE A 65 -5.37 11.59 -1.41
N GLU A 66 -4.47 12.42 -1.91
CA GLU A 66 -4.75 13.37 -2.98
C GLU A 66 -3.79 13.11 -4.11
N GLY A 67 -4.29 13.20 -5.33
CA GLY A 67 -3.47 13.01 -6.51
C GLY A 67 -3.34 14.30 -7.30
N GLU A 68 -2.15 14.52 -7.86
CA GLU A 68 -1.96 15.64 -8.76
C GLU A 68 -0.96 15.27 -9.84
N TRP A 69 -1.12 15.87 -11.01
CA TRP A 69 -0.26 15.59 -12.13
C TRP A 69 1.07 16.29 -11.98
N GLY A 70 2.14 15.62 -12.37
CA GLY A 70 3.47 16.19 -12.35
C GLY A 70 4.37 15.46 -13.32
N LEU A 71 5.65 15.74 -13.27
CA LEU A 71 6.64 15.10 -14.12
C LEU A 71 7.51 14.16 -13.28
N SER A 72 7.67 12.93 -13.77
CA SER A 72 8.54 11.98 -13.12
C SER A 72 10.00 12.28 -13.48
N ALA A 73 10.91 11.53 -12.87
CA ALA A 73 12.35 11.69 -13.14
C ALA A 73 12.68 11.48 -14.60
N ASN A 74 11.89 10.70 -15.32
CA ASN A 74 12.08 10.46 -16.74
C ASN A 74 11.39 11.51 -17.61
N ASN A 75 10.97 12.60 -17.01
CA ASN A 75 10.31 13.69 -17.72
C ASN A 75 8.99 13.22 -18.35
N ARG A 76 8.35 12.23 -17.75
CA ARG A 76 7.06 11.74 -18.19
C ARG A 76 5.99 12.24 -17.27
N ARG A 77 4.83 12.53 -17.84
CA ARG A 77 3.70 12.95 -17.05
C ARG A 77 3.22 11.79 -16.20
N ALA A 78 3.04 12.04 -14.90
CA ALA A 78 2.60 11.02 -13.97
C ALA A 78 1.72 11.65 -12.90
N ARG A 79 0.84 10.84 -12.33
CA ARG A 79 0.01 11.29 -11.23
C ARG A 79 0.73 10.96 -9.92
N PHE A 80 0.96 11.99 -9.12
CA PHE A 80 1.63 11.85 -7.84
C PHE A 80 0.60 11.91 -6.73
N TYR A 81 0.82 11.15 -5.68
CA TYR A 81 -0.13 11.05 -4.58
C TYR A 81 0.53 11.46 -3.28
N LYS A 82 -0.24 12.04 -2.40
CA LYS A 82 0.21 12.38 -1.06
C LYS A 82 -0.85 12.02 -0.04
N LEU A 83 -0.41 11.76 1.18
CA LEU A 83 -1.29 11.41 2.28
C LEU A 83 -1.97 12.67 2.80
N THR A 84 -3.27 12.57 3.10
CA THR A 84 -4.00 13.66 3.72
C THR A 84 -3.99 13.49 5.24
N PRO A 85 -4.38 14.50 6.01
CA PRO A 85 -4.53 14.32 7.46
C PRO A 85 -5.52 13.23 7.81
N ASP A 86 -6.62 13.11 7.06
CA ASP A 86 -7.58 12.03 7.26
C ASP A 86 -6.96 10.68 6.95
N GLY A 87 -6.15 10.61 5.89
CA GLY A 87 -5.46 9.37 5.54
C GLY A 87 -4.48 8.94 6.63
N ARG A 88 -3.81 9.91 7.24
CA ARG A 88 -2.90 9.64 8.35
C ARG A 88 -3.64 9.04 9.54
N ARG A 89 -4.79 9.61 9.88
CA ARG A 89 -5.62 9.08 10.97
C ARG A 89 -6.11 7.68 10.67
N HIS A 90 -6.55 7.46 9.42
CA HIS A 90 -7.01 6.15 9.02
C HIS A 90 -5.88 5.13 9.08
N LEU A 91 -4.68 5.51 8.68
CA LEU A 91 -3.52 4.62 8.73
C LEU A 91 -3.22 4.19 10.17
N VAL A 92 -3.28 5.13 11.12
CA VAL A 92 -3.04 4.81 12.51
C VAL A 92 -4.06 3.78 13.01
N ALA A 93 -5.33 3.99 12.71
CA ALA A 93 -6.39 3.08 13.15
C ALA A 93 -6.25 1.70 12.51
N GLU A 94 -5.99 1.67 11.22
CA GLU A 94 -5.86 0.40 10.51
C GLU A 94 -4.60 -0.37 10.93
N SER A 95 -3.52 0.34 11.20
CA SER A 95 -2.29 -0.30 11.67
C SER A 95 -2.51 -0.96 13.03
N ALA A 96 -3.22 -0.28 13.93
CA ALA A 96 -3.52 -0.83 15.25
C ALA A 96 -4.38 -2.08 15.14
N ARG A 97 -5.41 -2.01 14.29
CA ARG A 97 -6.30 -3.14 14.08
C ARG A 97 -5.55 -4.33 13.48
N TYR A 98 -4.71 -4.07 12.48
CA TYR A 98 -3.92 -5.10 11.83
C TYR A 98 -3.02 -5.80 12.85
N ARG A 99 -2.39 -5.03 13.72
CA ARG A 99 -1.50 -5.58 14.74
C ARG A 99 -2.26 -6.47 15.72
N GLN A 100 -3.46 -6.07 16.09
CA GLN A 100 -4.31 -6.88 16.97
C GLN A 100 -4.70 -8.20 16.32
N VAL A 101 -5.13 -8.14 15.05
CA VAL A 101 -5.57 -9.34 14.33
C VAL A 101 -4.40 -10.29 14.10
N THR A 102 -3.27 -9.77 13.63
CA THR A 102 -2.13 -10.63 13.36
C THR A 102 -1.54 -11.20 14.65
N GLY A 103 -1.60 -10.43 15.72
CA GLY A 103 -1.17 -10.95 17.02
C GLY A 103 -2.05 -12.08 17.51
N ALA A 104 -3.36 -11.96 17.31
CA ALA A 104 -4.29 -13.03 17.67
C ALA A 104 -4.04 -14.26 16.82
N VAL A 105 -3.84 -14.07 15.52
CA VAL A 105 -3.53 -15.18 14.63
C VAL A 105 -2.25 -15.88 15.06
N ALA A 106 -1.22 -15.11 15.38
CA ALA A 106 0.07 -15.67 15.82
C ALA A 106 -0.09 -16.52 17.08
N ARG A 107 -0.92 -16.05 18.02
CA ARG A 107 -1.16 -16.81 19.26
C ARG A 107 -1.85 -18.13 18.95
N ILE A 108 -2.86 -18.11 18.08
CA ILE A 108 -3.59 -19.33 17.73
C ILE A 108 -2.66 -20.31 17.01
N MET A 109 -1.83 -19.80 16.11
CA MET A 109 -0.93 -20.63 15.34
C MET A 109 0.28 -21.13 16.13
N GLY A 110 0.51 -20.56 17.29
CA GLY A 110 1.67 -20.94 18.07
C GLY A 110 2.97 -20.30 17.60
N PHE A 111 2.91 -19.22 16.85
CA PHE A 111 4.11 -18.49 16.46
C PHE A 111 4.60 -17.74 17.70
N ALA A 112 5.85 -17.62 17.87
CA ALA A 112 6.40 -17.01 19.07
C ALA A 112 6.09 -15.54 19.28
#